data_cfab68286334fc14d89e764ba5cc2f93
#
_entry.id   cfab68286334fc14d89e764ba5cc2f93
#
_cell.length_a   1.000
_cell.length_b   1.000
_cell.length_c   1.000
_cell.angle_alpha   90.00
_cell.angle_beta   90.00
_cell.angle_gamma   90.00
#
_symmetry.space_group_name_H-M   'P 1'
#
loop_
_entity.id
_entity.type
_entity.pdbx_description
1 polymer ?
#
loop_
_entity_poly.entity_id
_entity_poly.type
_entity_poly.pdbx_seq_one_letter_code
_entity_poly.pdbx_strand_id
1 'polypeptide(L)'
;MMFAKRSTILSWMVALSATLLAVNAHAQAWKPDKPVEIIIGTSAGGPQDRTGRLVQRVLQERKLVEQPIAVVNKPGGGGAVGLAYLAQHAGDGHYMQIVAQPLLSNSITGRSKLSYTDFTPIAILGVEYVCIVVRADSPLKDAKELIERLRKDPGAVSIAIGTALGNATHSSFAHAMKAAGVDIKKMRSVVFNSGGESMTAVLGGHVDAAAGSVSTVLPQLRAGKVRVLAVGAPKRWVGEFASAPTWKELGLDSAVDLWRGLAGPKGMSAAQIAFWDSVLPRVVKDEDWRKDLENNLMDNVYKNSAETARHWKAEYDEVRGVLIELGLAK
;
A
#
# COMPACT_ATOMS: atom_id res chain seq x y z
N MET A 1 6.75 37.59 68.47
CA MET A 1 7.52 37.26 67.21
C MET A 1 7.54 35.78 66.87
N MET A 2 6.75 34.94 67.51
CA MET A 2 6.77 33.49 67.37
C MET A 2 5.58 32.92 66.52
N PHE A 3 4.51 33.68 66.27
CA PHE A 3 3.32 33.24 65.50
C PHE A 3 3.44 33.42 64.01
N ALA A 4 4.28 34.36 63.53
CA ALA A 4 4.43 34.61 62.08
C ALA A 4 5.23 33.52 61.33
N LYS A 5 6.13 32.80 61.99
CA LYS A 5 6.93 31.70 61.31
C LYS A 5 6.18 30.40 61.12
N ARG A 6 5.10 30.12 61.86
CA ARG A 6 4.31 28.88 61.70
C ARG A 6 3.37 28.93 60.53
N SER A 7 2.85 30.10 60.16
CA SER A 7 1.93 30.22 59.03
C SER A 7 2.65 30.05 57.63
N THR A 8 3.88 30.56 57.53
CA THR A 8 4.71 30.46 56.37
C THR A 8 5.12 29.00 56.05
N ILE A 9 5.49 28.22 57.07
CA ILE A 9 5.88 26.80 56.88
C ILE A 9 4.67 25.96 56.45
N LEU A 10 3.48 26.23 57.01
CA LEU A 10 2.25 25.52 56.62
C LEU A 10 1.85 25.82 55.16
N SER A 11 2.02 27.07 54.71
CA SER A 11 1.76 27.49 53.32
C SER A 11 2.73 26.82 52.32
N TRP A 12 3.99 26.65 52.70
CA TRP A 12 4.99 25.97 51.87
C TRP A 12 4.76 24.47 51.79
N MET A 13 4.30 23.81 52.85
CA MET A 13 3.93 22.39 52.84
C MET A 13 2.69 22.12 52.00
N VAL A 14 1.68 22.99 52.00
CA VAL A 14 0.49 22.86 51.16
C VAL A 14 0.83 23.09 49.69
N ALA A 15 1.69 24.07 49.39
CA ALA A 15 2.16 24.31 48.01
C ALA A 15 2.99 23.13 47.47
N LEU A 16 3.84 22.52 48.29
CA LEU A 16 4.65 21.37 47.92
C LEU A 16 3.80 20.10 47.69
N SER A 17 2.74 19.91 48.49
CA SER A 17 1.79 18.80 48.33
C SER A 17 0.94 18.94 47.07
N ALA A 18 0.55 20.16 46.70
CA ALA A 18 -0.19 20.43 45.47
C ALA A 18 0.67 20.17 44.20
N THR A 19 1.97 20.46 44.26
CA THR A 19 2.90 20.20 43.13
C THR A 19 3.19 18.70 42.95
N LEU A 20 3.21 17.92 44.03
CA LEU A 20 3.39 16.45 43.98
C LEU A 20 2.16 15.72 43.47
N LEU A 21 0.95 16.26 43.61
CA LEU A 21 -0.28 15.70 43.05
C LEU A 21 -0.44 15.94 41.52
N ALA A 22 0.20 16.97 40.99
CA ALA A 22 0.16 17.31 39.58
C ALA A 22 1.06 16.40 38.69
N VAL A 23 2.00 15.66 39.28
CA VAL A 23 2.98 14.84 38.53
C VAL A 23 2.48 13.44 38.21
N ASN A 24 1.35 13.00 38.76
CA ASN A 24 0.79 11.66 38.49
C ASN A 24 -0.42 11.63 37.56
N ALA A 25 -0.65 12.65 36.75
CA ALA A 25 -1.48 12.50 35.56
C ALA A 25 -0.67 11.73 34.50
N HIS A 26 -0.38 10.47 34.77
CA HIS A 26 -0.05 9.53 33.72
C HIS A 26 -1.29 9.53 32.81
N ALA A 27 -1.19 10.24 31.69
CA ALA A 27 -2.20 10.14 30.67
C ALA A 27 -2.30 8.61 30.36
N GLN A 28 -3.40 8.00 30.81
CA GLN A 28 -3.62 6.59 30.58
C GLN A 28 -3.45 6.37 29.09
N ALA A 29 -2.44 5.56 28.72
CA ALA A 29 -2.14 5.31 27.32
C ALA A 29 -3.41 4.80 26.67
N TRP A 30 -3.87 5.49 25.62
CA TRP A 30 -5.07 5.07 24.91
C TRP A 30 -4.91 3.63 24.40
N LYS A 31 -5.95 2.85 24.58
CA LYS A 31 -6.12 1.54 23.96
C LYS A 31 -7.57 1.41 23.51
N PRO A 32 -7.87 0.55 22.50
CA PRO A 32 -9.26 0.31 22.12
C PRO A 32 -10.10 -0.14 23.33
N ASP A 33 -11.21 0.55 23.58
CA ASP A 33 -12.18 0.28 24.66
C ASP A 33 -13.52 -0.23 24.11
N LYS A 34 -13.68 -0.26 22.80
CA LYS A 34 -14.81 -0.81 22.05
C LYS A 34 -14.33 -1.59 20.81
N PRO A 35 -15.20 -2.34 20.12
CA PRO A 35 -14.81 -3.10 18.93
C PRO A 35 -14.08 -2.25 17.88
N VAL A 36 -13.04 -2.83 17.28
CA VAL A 36 -12.26 -2.24 16.20
C VAL A 36 -12.80 -2.73 14.87
N GLU A 37 -12.87 -1.87 13.87
CA GLU A 37 -13.28 -2.20 12.52
C GLU A 37 -12.14 -2.02 11.52
N ILE A 38 -11.78 -3.08 10.79
CA ILE A 38 -10.86 -3.06 9.67
C ILE A 38 -11.67 -3.08 8.38
N ILE A 39 -11.69 -1.95 7.70
CA ILE A 39 -12.42 -1.76 6.44
C ILE A 39 -11.56 -2.27 5.28
N ILE A 40 -12.18 -2.99 4.36
CA ILE A 40 -11.54 -3.47 3.12
C ILE A 40 -12.25 -2.82 1.94
N GLY A 41 -11.54 -1.99 1.19
CA GLY A 41 -12.08 -1.26 0.02
C GLY A 41 -12.29 -2.12 -1.23
N THR A 42 -12.18 -3.44 -1.11
CA THR A 42 -12.37 -4.42 -2.19
C THR A 42 -13.32 -5.54 -1.79
N SER A 43 -13.77 -6.34 -2.75
CA SER A 43 -14.55 -7.54 -2.49
C SER A 43 -13.75 -8.56 -1.66
N ALA A 44 -14.47 -9.43 -0.94
CA ALA A 44 -13.88 -10.51 -0.16
C ALA A 44 -13.07 -11.48 -1.04
N GLY A 45 -12.05 -12.11 -0.45
CA GLY A 45 -11.15 -13.07 -1.11
C GLY A 45 -10.02 -12.46 -1.93
N GLY A 46 -10.00 -11.13 -2.10
CA GLY A 46 -8.90 -10.43 -2.78
C GLY A 46 -7.66 -10.21 -1.88
N PRO A 47 -6.55 -9.74 -2.46
CA PRO A 47 -5.31 -9.54 -1.71
C PRO A 47 -5.43 -8.59 -0.50
N GLN A 48 -6.20 -7.51 -0.61
CA GLN A 48 -6.44 -6.60 0.51
C GLN A 48 -7.28 -7.24 1.62
N ASP A 49 -8.30 -8.03 1.25
CA ASP A 49 -9.14 -8.75 2.19
C ASP A 49 -8.30 -9.78 2.98
N ARG A 50 -7.45 -10.54 2.29
CA ARG A 50 -6.51 -11.46 2.93
C ARG A 50 -5.60 -10.74 3.93
N THR A 51 -5.00 -9.61 3.52
CA THR A 51 -4.14 -8.81 4.40
C THR A 51 -4.90 -8.34 5.64
N GLY A 52 -6.12 -7.80 5.50
CA GLY A 52 -6.92 -7.32 6.63
C GLY A 52 -7.33 -8.43 7.58
N ARG A 53 -7.72 -9.61 7.07
CA ARG A 53 -8.05 -10.77 7.90
C ARG A 53 -6.83 -11.35 8.61
N LEU A 54 -5.67 -11.31 7.99
CA LEU A 54 -4.43 -11.73 8.62
C LEU A 54 -4.02 -10.77 9.75
N VAL A 55 -4.11 -9.45 9.53
CA VAL A 55 -3.91 -8.44 10.58
C VAL A 55 -4.87 -8.69 11.75
N GLN A 56 -6.18 -8.84 11.47
CA GLN A 56 -7.19 -9.16 12.46
C GLN A 56 -6.81 -10.40 13.27
N ARG A 57 -6.51 -11.50 12.60
CA ARG A 57 -6.20 -12.79 13.22
C ARG A 57 -5.00 -12.66 14.16
N VAL A 58 -3.87 -12.09 13.70
CA VAL A 58 -2.67 -11.94 14.52
C VAL A 58 -2.94 -11.04 15.71
N LEU A 59 -3.63 -9.90 15.52
CA LEU A 59 -3.98 -8.99 16.63
C LEU A 59 -4.80 -9.69 17.72
N GLN A 60 -5.75 -10.55 17.35
CA GLN A 60 -6.61 -11.24 18.29
C GLN A 60 -5.95 -12.48 18.90
N GLU A 61 -5.36 -13.37 18.11
CA GLU A 61 -4.75 -14.61 18.61
C GLU A 61 -3.55 -14.34 19.51
N ARG A 62 -2.76 -13.31 19.21
CA ARG A 62 -1.62 -12.87 20.06
C ARG A 62 -2.05 -11.91 21.17
N LYS A 63 -3.36 -11.68 21.34
CA LYS A 63 -3.95 -10.80 22.37
C LYS A 63 -3.30 -9.39 22.37
N LEU A 64 -3.00 -8.86 21.17
CA LEU A 64 -2.43 -7.52 21.01
C LEU A 64 -3.50 -6.43 21.15
N VAL A 65 -4.75 -6.78 20.87
CA VAL A 65 -5.95 -5.99 21.07
C VAL A 65 -6.96 -6.85 21.80
N GLU A 66 -7.45 -6.36 22.93
CA GLU A 66 -8.40 -7.08 23.81
C GLU A 66 -9.83 -7.07 23.23
N GLN A 67 -10.17 -5.97 22.54
CA GLN A 67 -11.50 -5.79 21.97
C GLN A 67 -11.69 -6.61 20.70
N PRO A 68 -12.94 -7.04 20.39
CA PRO A 68 -13.23 -7.73 19.14
C PRO A 68 -12.83 -6.89 17.93
N ILE A 69 -12.32 -7.55 16.88
CA ILE A 69 -11.97 -6.90 15.61
C ILE A 69 -12.85 -7.45 14.51
N ALA A 70 -13.63 -6.60 13.87
CA ALA A 70 -14.44 -6.93 12.70
C ALA A 70 -13.71 -6.55 11.41
N VAL A 71 -13.80 -7.41 10.38
CA VAL A 71 -13.35 -7.10 9.02
C VAL A 71 -14.57 -6.90 8.14
N VAL A 72 -14.71 -5.71 7.54
CA VAL A 72 -15.90 -5.30 6.76
C VAL A 72 -15.50 -4.91 5.34
N ASN A 73 -16.04 -5.61 4.35
CA ASN A 73 -15.81 -5.28 2.95
C ASN A 73 -16.77 -4.16 2.46
N LYS A 74 -16.21 -3.07 1.93
CA LYS A 74 -16.93 -1.95 1.31
C LYS A 74 -16.33 -1.66 -0.07
N PRO A 75 -16.59 -2.52 -1.06
CA PRO A 75 -15.99 -2.42 -2.38
C PRO A 75 -16.56 -1.27 -3.19
N GLY A 76 -15.76 -0.77 -4.16
CA GLY A 76 -16.17 0.22 -5.15
C GLY A 76 -15.18 1.36 -5.31
N GLY A 77 -15.11 1.90 -6.55
CA GLY A 77 -14.28 3.06 -6.88
C GLY A 77 -12.78 2.93 -6.59
N GLY A 78 -12.22 1.71 -6.68
CA GLY A 78 -10.81 1.50 -6.30
C GLY A 78 -10.57 1.75 -4.80
N GLY A 79 -11.53 1.39 -3.94
CA GLY A 79 -11.47 1.60 -2.49
C GLY A 79 -12.08 2.92 -2.00
N ALA A 80 -12.54 3.79 -2.91
CA ALA A 80 -13.09 5.10 -2.54
C ALA A 80 -14.37 4.99 -1.68
N VAL A 81 -15.20 3.95 -1.88
CA VAL A 81 -16.40 3.71 -1.05
C VAL A 81 -16.01 3.42 0.40
N GLY A 82 -15.01 2.56 0.63
CA GLY A 82 -14.48 2.30 1.96
C GLY A 82 -13.87 3.55 2.60
N LEU A 83 -13.10 4.34 1.84
CA LEU A 83 -12.53 5.60 2.30
C LEU A 83 -13.59 6.63 2.68
N ALA A 84 -14.67 6.74 1.91
CA ALA A 84 -15.78 7.62 2.25
C ALA A 84 -16.49 7.20 3.55
N TYR A 85 -16.59 5.90 3.80
CA TYR A 85 -17.09 5.38 5.07
C TYR A 85 -16.12 5.66 6.21
N LEU A 86 -14.82 5.40 6.03
CA LEU A 86 -13.80 5.70 7.04
C LEU A 86 -13.81 7.19 7.43
N ALA A 87 -14.00 8.09 6.47
CA ALA A 87 -14.03 9.54 6.70
C ALA A 87 -15.18 9.99 7.62
N GLN A 88 -16.27 9.20 7.75
CA GLN A 88 -17.38 9.49 8.66
C GLN A 88 -17.00 9.30 10.14
N HIS A 89 -15.88 8.64 10.43
CA HIS A 89 -15.42 8.32 11.78
C HIS A 89 -14.23 9.21 12.23
N ALA A 90 -14.23 10.50 11.84
CA ALA A 90 -13.15 11.42 12.16
C ALA A 90 -12.78 11.39 13.66
N GLY A 91 -11.48 11.31 13.96
CA GLY A 91 -10.94 11.25 15.32
C GLY A 91 -11.05 9.90 16.03
N ASP A 92 -11.70 8.90 15.42
CA ASP A 92 -11.95 7.62 16.10
C ASP A 92 -10.92 6.54 15.69
N GLY A 93 -9.97 6.27 16.59
CA GLY A 93 -8.90 5.29 16.40
C GLY A 93 -9.34 3.82 16.39
N HIS A 94 -10.65 3.53 16.51
CA HIS A 94 -11.21 2.17 16.39
C HIS A 94 -11.50 1.78 14.94
N TYR A 95 -11.43 2.72 14.00
CA TYR A 95 -11.65 2.48 12.58
C TYR A 95 -10.35 2.61 11.80
N MET A 96 -10.11 1.66 10.91
CA MET A 96 -8.99 1.71 9.99
C MET A 96 -9.35 1.02 8.68
N GLN A 97 -8.67 1.37 7.60
CA GLN A 97 -8.86 0.73 6.30
C GLN A 97 -7.54 0.17 5.77
N ILE A 98 -7.59 -1.04 5.21
CA ILE A 98 -6.49 -1.52 4.36
C ILE A 98 -6.47 -0.69 3.08
N VAL A 99 -5.35 -0.04 2.85
CA VAL A 99 -5.13 0.87 1.71
C VAL A 99 -3.93 0.44 0.88
N ALA A 100 -3.91 0.93 -0.35
CA ALA A 100 -2.85 0.75 -1.33
C ALA A 100 -2.77 2.02 -2.19
N GLN A 101 -1.93 2.03 -3.22
CA GLN A 101 -1.70 3.16 -4.11
C GLN A 101 -2.97 3.88 -4.62
N PRO A 102 -4.16 3.24 -4.84
CA PRO A 102 -5.37 3.96 -5.19
C PRO A 102 -5.80 5.07 -4.20
N LEU A 103 -5.38 4.99 -2.92
CA LEU A 103 -5.53 6.10 -1.98
C LEU A 103 -4.93 7.40 -2.52
N LEU A 104 -3.80 7.31 -3.22
CA LEU A 104 -3.08 8.44 -3.78
C LEU A 104 -3.65 8.86 -5.14
N SER A 105 -3.92 7.90 -6.03
CA SER A 105 -4.28 8.18 -7.43
C SER A 105 -5.76 8.52 -7.65
N ASN A 106 -6.67 8.13 -6.77
CA ASN A 106 -8.11 8.38 -6.96
C ASN A 106 -8.47 9.87 -6.98
N SER A 107 -7.83 10.69 -6.14
CA SER A 107 -8.04 12.15 -6.15
C SER A 107 -7.45 12.80 -7.40
N ILE A 108 -6.26 12.35 -7.84
CA ILE A 108 -5.59 12.87 -9.04
C ILE A 108 -6.42 12.58 -10.30
N THR A 109 -7.01 11.39 -10.39
CA THR A 109 -7.83 10.99 -11.55
C THR A 109 -9.30 11.43 -11.46
N GLY A 110 -9.67 12.15 -10.40
CA GLY A 110 -11.04 12.62 -10.17
C GLY A 110 -12.05 11.51 -9.83
N ARG A 111 -11.58 10.32 -9.45
CA ARG A 111 -12.46 9.21 -8.98
C ARG A 111 -12.95 9.42 -7.56
N SER A 112 -12.24 10.21 -6.76
CA SER A 112 -12.62 10.56 -5.39
C SER A 112 -12.37 12.05 -5.16
N LYS A 113 -13.23 12.68 -4.36
CA LYS A 113 -13.00 14.03 -3.83
C LYS A 113 -12.07 14.01 -2.62
N LEU A 114 -11.94 12.85 -1.94
CA LEU A 114 -11.05 12.67 -0.81
C LEU A 114 -9.64 12.39 -1.31
N SER A 115 -8.66 13.04 -0.68
CA SER A 115 -7.23 12.87 -0.91
C SER A 115 -6.60 12.08 0.24
N TYR A 116 -5.37 11.60 0.05
CA TYR A 116 -4.62 10.95 1.12
C TYR A 116 -4.44 11.85 2.36
N THR A 117 -4.46 13.17 2.21
CA THR A 117 -4.38 14.15 3.31
C THR A 117 -5.64 14.20 4.19
N ASP A 118 -6.73 13.56 3.76
CA ASP A 118 -7.97 13.42 4.53
C ASP A 118 -7.97 12.20 5.45
N PHE A 119 -6.85 11.51 5.54
CA PHE A 119 -6.69 10.31 6.37
C PHE A 119 -5.42 10.41 7.22
N THR A 120 -5.42 9.65 8.33
CA THR A 120 -4.25 9.50 9.19
C THR A 120 -3.43 8.32 8.71
N PRO A 121 -2.15 8.50 8.33
CA PRO A 121 -1.26 7.39 8.03
C PRO A 121 -1.03 6.55 9.29
N ILE A 122 -1.21 5.22 9.20
CA ILE A 122 -0.96 4.32 10.34
C ILE A 122 0.29 3.48 10.06
N ALA A 123 0.30 2.68 8.99
CA ALA A 123 1.45 1.85 8.65
C ALA A 123 1.47 1.43 7.18
N ILE A 124 2.67 1.13 6.66
CA ILE A 124 2.86 0.19 5.56
C ILE A 124 3.28 -1.14 6.16
N LEU A 125 2.69 -2.24 5.67
CA LEU A 125 2.83 -3.56 6.25
C LEU A 125 3.61 -4.53 5.35
N GLY A 126 3.65 -4.26 4.05
CA GLY A 126 4.36 -5.08 3.08
C GLY A 126 4.25 -4.52 1.70
N VAL A 127 5.12 -4.97 0.81
CA VAL A 127 5.18 -4.54 -0.58
C VAL A 127 5.21 -5.74 -1.51
N GLU A 128 4.65 -5.54 -2.68
CA GLU A 128 4.68 -6.44 -3.83
C GLU A 128 5.22 -5.65 -5.02
N TYR A 129 5.61 -6.32 -6.10
CA TYR A 129 6.16 -5.63 -7.26
C TYR A 129 5.38 -5.93 -8.54
N VAL A 130 5.51 -5.03 -9.50
CA VAL A 130 4.97 -5.20 -10.85
C VAL A 130 6.00 -5.93 -11.71
N CYS A 131 5.53 -6.86 -12.51
CA CYS A 131 6.32 -7.45 -13.58
C CYS A 131 5.65 -7.26 -14.93
N ILE A 132 6.44 -7.26 -15.98
CA ILE A 132 5.98 -7.33 -17.35
C ILE A 132 6.18 -8.75 -17.89
N VAL A 133 5.12 -9.31 -18.45
CA VAL A 133 5.10 -10.70 -18.92
C VAL A 133 4.60 -10.81 -20.34
N VAL A 134 5.05 -11.86 -21.00
CA VAL A 134 4.60 -12.28 -22.31
C VAL A 134 4.23 -13.76 -22.27
N ARG A 135 3.47 -14.24 -23.26
CA ARG A 135 3.25 -15.67 -23.47
C ARG A 135 4.58 -16.40 -23.67
N ALA A 136 4.69 -17.65 -23.24
CA ALA A 136 5.93 -18.41 -23.26
C ALA A 136 6.57 -18.52 -24.67
N ASP A 137 5.75 -18.61 -25.72
CA ASP A 137 6.17 -18.68 -27.13
C ASP A 137 6.21 -17.32 -27.84
N SER A 138 6.06 -16.22 -27.09
CA SER A 138 6.11 -14.85 -27.65
C SER A 138 7.42 -14.59 -28.40
N PRO A 139 7.36 -13.88 -29.54
CA PRO A 139 8.56 -13.45 -30.27
C PRO A 139 9.37 -12.39 -29.53
N LEU A 140 8.79 -11.68 -28.55
CA LEU A 140 9.50 -10.75 -27.66
C LEU A 140 10.41 -11.55 -26.72
N LYS A 141 11.72 -11.47 -26.91
CA LYS A 141 12.69 -12.34 -26.20
C LYS A 141 12.96 -11.89 -24.77
N ASP A 142 13.16 -10.60 -24.58
CA ASP A 142 13.58 -10.00 -23.31
C ASP A 142 13.10 -8.56 -23.17
N ALA A 143 13.40 -7.94 -22.02
CA ALA A 143 13.00 -6.57 -21.72
C ALA A 143 13.73 -5.52 -22.56
N LYS A 144 14.95 -5.80 -23.03
CA LYS A 144 15.72 -4.86 -23.88
C LYS A 144 15.03 -4.73 -25.24
N GLU A 145 14.64 -5.86 -25.82
CA GLU A 145 13.88 -5.87 -27.07
C GLU A 145 12.52 -5.15 -26.92
N LEU A 146 11.82 -5.36 -25.81
CA LEU A 146 10.58 -4.64 -25.51
C LEU A 146 10.82 -3.11 -25.49
N ILE A 147 11.84 -2.65 -24.76
CA ILE A 147 12.19 -1.23 -24.65
C ILE A 147 12.55 -0.65 -26.01
N GLU A 148 13.37 -1.34 -26.80
CA GLU A 148 13.77 -0.90 -28.14
C GLU A 148 12.59 -0.76 -29.10
N ARG A 149 11.67 -1.73 -29.09
CA ARG A 149 10.43 -1.65 -29.90
C ARG A 149 9.55 -0.49 -29.49
N LEU A 150 9.35 -0.29 -28.18
CA LEU A 150 8.53 0.81 -27.65
C LEU A 150 9.18 2.19 -27.86
N ARG A 151 10.51 2.29 -27.85
CA ARG A 151 11.22 3.55 -28.20
C ARG A 151 11.03 3.91 -29.66
N LYS A 152 11.09 2.93 -30.55
CA LYS A 152 10.92 3.13 -31.98
C LYS A 152 9.47 3.43 -32.36
N ASP A 153 8.54 2.69 -31.79
CA ASP A 153 7.09 2.90 -31.93
C ASP A 153 6.40 2.52 -30.62
N PRO A 154 5.96 3.48 -29.82
CA PRO A 154 5.27 3.21 -28.55
C PRO A 154 3.98 2.40 -28.71
N GLY A 155 3.36 2.39 -29.89
CA GLY A 155 2.17 1.60 -30.19
C GLY A 155 2.45 0.18 -30.68
N ALA A 156 3.72 -0.19 -30.92
CA ALA A 156 4.10 -1.46 -31.52
C ALA A 156 3.80 -2.70 -30.66
N VAL A 157 3.60 -2.53 -29.36
CA VAL A 157 3.31 -3.62 -28.41
C VAL A 157 2.05 -3.28 -27.62
N SER A 158 1.06 -4.16 -27.68
CA SER A 158 -0.16 -4.03 -26.89
C SER A 158 0.06 -4.56 -25.48
N ILE A 159 -0.20 -3.72 -24.46
CA ILE A 159 0.03 -4.02 -23.05
C ILE A 159 -1.31 -4.16 -22.33
N ALA A 160 -1.61 -5.34 -21.81
CA ALA A 160 -2.78 -5.55 -20.97
C ALA A 160 -2.58 -4.90 -19.59
N ILE A 161 -3.56 -4.14 -19.16
CA ILE A 161 -3.63 -3.48 -17.86
C ILE A 161 -4.92 -3.94 -17.16
N GLY A 162 -4.80 -4.45 -15.95
CA GLY A 162 -5.98 -4.81 -15.14
C GLY A 162 -6.63 -3.59 -14.51
N THR A 163 -7.96 -3.61 -14.41
CA THR A 163 -8.86 -2.67 -13.73
C THR A 163 -9.00 -1.28 -14.34
N ALA A 164 -7.93 -0.51 -14.56
CA ALA A 164 -8.04 0.84 -15.11
C ALA A 164 -6.69 1.43 -15.50
N LEU A 165 -6.67 2.37 -16.44
CA LEU A 165 -5.52 3.24 -16.68
C LEU A 165 -5.22 4.06 -15.41
N GLY A 166 -3.95 4.28 -15.12
CA GLY A 166 -3.51 5.01 -13.93
C GLY A 166 -3.61 4.23 -12.61
N ASN A 167 -3.93 2.93 -12.66
CA ASN A 167 -3.77 2.07 -11.49
C ASN A 167 -2.28 1.81 -11.19
N ALA A 168 -2.00 1.16 -10.07
CA ALA A 168 -0.63 0.93 -9.63
C ALA A 168 0.22 0.14 -10.64
N THR A 169 -0.33 -0.90 -11.28
CA THR A 169 0.41 -1.68 -12.28
C THR A 169 0.68 -0.89 -13.55
N HIS A 170 -0.29 -0.08 -14.02
CA HIS A 170 -0.10 0.79 -15.16
C HIS A 170 0.93 1.89 -14.88
N SER A 171 0.80 2.58 -13.75
CA SER A 171 1.70 3.67 -13.36
C SER A 171 3.14 3.17 -13.16
N SER A 172 3.32 2.01 -12.53
CA SER A 172 4.63 1.38 -12.35
C SER A 172 5.30 1.04 -13.68
N PHE A 173 4.57 0.41 -14.61
CA PHE A 173 5.10 0.10 -15.93
C PHE A 173 5.37 1.37 -16.75
N ALA A 174 4.45 2.34 -16.73
CA ALA A 174 4.63 3.63 -17.43
C ALA A 174 5.85 4.39 -16.87
N HIS A 175 6.08 4.36 -15.56
CA HIS A 175 7.26 4.98 -14.95
C HIS A 175 8.57 4.35 -15.48
N ALA A 176 8.63 3.01 -15.55
CA ALA A 176 9.79 2.32 -16.12
C ALA A 176 10.01 2.68 -17.60
N MET A 177 8.94 2.74 -18.39
CA MET A 177 9.02 3.09 -19.82
C MET A 177 9.39 4.55 -20.01
N LYS A 178 8.90 5.46 -19.19
CA LYS A 178 9.33 6.86 -19.18
C LYS A 178 10.84 6.98 -18.88
N ALA A 179 11.33 6.31 -17.87
CA ALA A 179 12.77 6.24 -17.55
C ALA A 179 13.59 5.67 -18.73
N ALA A 180 12.97 4.76 -19.50
CA ALA A 180 13.56 4.24 -20.74
C ALA A 180 13.48 5.20 -21.95
N GLY A 181 12.88 6.40 -21.82
CA GLY A 181 12.74 7.36 -22.91
C GLY A 181 11.61 7.03 -23.92
N VAL A 182 10.62 6.25 -23.52
CA VAL A 182 9.43 5.93 -24.33
C VAL A 182 8.38 7.05 -24.16
N ASP A 183 7.72 7.45 -25.24
CA ASP A 183 6.52 8.33 -25.17
C ASP A 183 5.32 7.55 -24.61
N ILE A 184 5.16 7.60 -23.29
CA ILE A 184 4.15 6.83 -22.57
C ILE A 184 2.71 7.16 -22.95
N LYS A 185 2.45 8.37 -23.51
CA LYS A 185 1.11 8.77 -23.99
C LYS A 185 0.65 7.97 -25.19
N LYS A 186 1.60 7.54 -26.02
CA LYS A 186 1.32 6.79 -27.24
C LYS A 186 1.35 5.29 -27.07
N MET A 187 1.65 4.78 -25.84
CA MET A 187 1.63 3.35 -25.59
C MET A 187 0.22 2.77 -25.77
N ARG A 188 0.17 1.61 -26.41
CA ARG A 188 -1.08 0.88 -26.64
C ARG A 188 -1.45 0.06 -25.40
N SER A 189 -2.10 0.72 -24.42
CA SER A 189 -2.62 0.07 -23.22
C SER A 189 -4.05 -0.42 -23.41
N VAL A 190 -4.30 -1.72 -23.19
CA VAL A 190 -5.61 -2.36 -23.29
C VAL A 190 -6.11 -2.69 -21.90
N VAL A 191 -7.25 -2.13 -21.50
CA VAL A 191 -7.79 -2.26 -20.14
C VAL A 191 -8.73 -3.45 -20.06
N PHE A 192 -8.57 -4.26 -19.00
CA PHE A 192 -9.43 -5.38 -18.62
C PHE A 192 -10.02 -5.14 -17.23
N ASN A 193 -11.09 -5.87 -16.84
CA ASN A 193 -11.73 -5.66 -15.53
C ASN A 193 -10.90 -6.18 -14.35
N SER A 194 -9.93 -7.05 -14.60
CA SER A 194 -9.06 -7.60 -13.56
C SER A 194 -7.68 -7.99 -14.10
N GLY A 195 -6.72 -8.19 -13.19
CA GLY A 195 -5.40 -8.75 -13.53
C GLY A 195 -5.51 -10.19 -14.08
N GLY A 196 -6.49 -10.97 -13.60
CA GLY A 196 -6.76 -12.32 -14.13
C GLY A 196 -7.22 -12.29 -15.58
N GLU A 197 -8.12 -11.37 -15.95
CA GLU A 197 -8.55 -11.18 -17.35
C GLU A 197 -7.39 -10.71 -18.23
N SER A 198 -6.53 -9.81 -17.75
CA SER A 198 -5.30 -9.40 -18.45
C SER A 198 -4.39 -10.60 -18.75
N MET A 199 -4.22 -11.50 -17.78
CA MET A 199 -3.45 -12.73 -17.97
C MET A 199 -4.11 -13.66 -18.99
N THR A 200 -5.43 -13.82 -18.96
CA THR A 200 -6.19 -14.61 -19.94
C THR A 200 -5.99 -14.04 -21.35
N ALA A 201 -6.02 -12.73 -21.51
CA ALA A 201 -5.82 -12.07 -22.79
C ALA A 201 -4.41 -12.30 -23.36
N VAL A 202 -3.37 -12.27 -22.52
CA VAL A 202 -1.99 -12.61 -22.92
C VAL A 202 -1.91 -14.08 -23.34
N LEU A 203 -2.47 -14.99 -22.55
CA LEU A 203 -2.45 -16.43 -22.84
C LEU A 203 -3.19 -16.77 -24.14
N GLY A 204 -4.26 -16.03 -24.44
CA GLY A 204 -5.02 -16.15 -25.69
C GLY A 204 -4.36 -15.49 -26.91
N GLY A 205 -3.26 -14.75 -26.72
CA GLY A 205 -2.61 -14.00 -27.80
C GLY A 205 -3.39 -12.78 -28.29
N HIS A 206 -4.36 -12.29 -27.49
CA HIS A 206 -5.16 -11.10 -27.82
C HIS A 206 -4.39 -9.79 -27.57
N VAL A 207 -3.34 -9.85 -26.79
CA VAL A 207 -2.37 -8.78 -26.49
C VAL A 207 -0.97 -9.37 -26.42
N ASP A 208 0.05 -8.54 -26.65
CA ASP A 208 1.44 -8.99 -26.75
C ASP A 208 2.07 -9.21 -25.36
N ALA A 209 1.72 -8.37 -24.39
CA ALA A 209 2.27 -8.42 -23.03
C ALA A 209 1.24 -7.99 -21.99
N ALA A 210 1.52 -8.23 -20.71
CA ALA A 210 0.74 -7.68 -19.60
C ALA A 210 1.65 -7.13 -18.50
N ALA A 211 1.25 -5.98 -17.94
CA ALA A 211 1.78 -5.50 -16.67
C ALA A 211 0.89 -6.04 -15.53
N GLY A 212 1.47 -6.82 -14.64
CA GLY A 212 0.76 -7.46 -13.53
C GLY A 212 1.58 -7.52 -12.26
N SER A 213 0.92 -7.75 -11.12
CA SER A 213 1.64 -8.03 -9.88
C SER A 213 2.25 -9.43 -9.91
N VAL A 214 3.37 -9.61 -9.22
CA VAL A 214 4.06 -10.92 -9.15
C VAL A 214 3.13 -12.03 -8.66
N SER A 215 2.26 -11.75 -7.68
CA SER A 215 1.28 -12.73 -7.18
C SER A 215 0.21 -13.12 -8.22
N THR A 216 -0.19 -12.19 -9.07
CA THR A 216 -1.14 -12.47 -10.17
C THR A 216 -0.50 -13.33 -11.26
N VAL A 217 0.78 -13.13 -11.53
CA VAL A 217 1.53 -13.80 -12.59
C VAL A 217 2.01 -15.19 -12.19
N LEU A 218 2.34 -15.39 -10.92
CA LEU A 218 2.97 -16.58 -10.38
C LEU A 218 2.33 -17.92 -10.82
N PRO A 219 0.99 -18.09 -10.77
CA PRO A 219 0.38 -19.36 -11.17
C PRO A 219 0.67 -19.72 -12.63
N GLN A 220 0.69 -18.73 -13.53
CA GLN A 220 0.94 -18.96 -14.97
C GLN A 220 2.43 -19.14 -15.26
N LEU A 221 3.30 -18.49 -14.48
CA LEU A 221 4.74 -18.69 -14.54
C LEU A 221 5.12 -20.11 -14.10
N ARG A 222 4.59 -20.58 -12.97
CA ARG A 222 4.76 -21.97 -12.50
C ARG A 222 4.25 -23.03 -13.51
N ALA A 223 3.18 -22.71 -14.22
CA ALA A 223 2.64 -23.56 -15.27
C ALA A 223 3.44 -23.48 -16.59
N GLY A 224 4.51 -22.68 -16.66
CA GLY A 224 5.32 -22.51 -17.87
C GLY A 224 4.61 -21.83 -19.03
N LYS A 225 3.47 -21.17 -18.77
CA LYS A 225 2.63 -20.55 -19.81
C LYS A 225 3.05 -19.12 -20.18
N VAL A 226 3.81 -18.47 -19.31
CA VAL A 226 4.33 -17.10 -19.50
C VAL A 226 5.80 -17.02 -19.18
N ARG A 227 6.48 -16.01 -19.73
CA ARG A 227 7.83 -15.59 -19.37
C ARG A 227 7.78 -14.18 -18.78
N VAL A 228 8.56 -13.93 -17.75
CA VAL A 228 8.74 -12.60 -17.16
C VAL A 228 9.90 -11.91 -17.86
N LEU A 229 9.67 -10.73 -18.42
CA LEU A 229 10.70 -9.95 -19.10
C LEU A 229 11.48 -9.08 -18.12
N ALA A 230 10.81 -8.46 -17.16
CA ALA A 230 11.43 -7.68 -16.07
C ALA A 230 10.51 -7.57 -14.85
N VAL A 231 11.11 -7.25 -13.70
CA VAL A 231 10.42 -7.00 -12.44
C VAL A 231 10.79 -5.60 -11.90
N GLY A 232 9.82 -4.88 -11.35
CA GLY A 232 10.00 -3.57 -10.73
C GLY A 232 10.56 -3.61 -9.30
N ALA A 233 11.28 -4.66 -8.92
CA ALA A 233 11.88 -4.80 -7.61
C ALA A 233 13.20 -4.03 -7.48
N PRO A 234 13.59 -3.56 -6.28
CA PRO A 234 14.84 -2.83 -6.08
C PRO A 234 16.10 -3.71 -6.24
N LYS A 235 15.93 -5.01 -6.09
CA LYS A 235 16.97 -6.04 -6.29
C LYS A 235 16.37 -7.27 -6.98
N ARG A 236 17.24 -8.09 -7.60
CA ARG A 236 16.81 -9.33 -8.25
C ARG A 236 16.04 -10.22 -7.27
N TRP A 237 14.92 -10.73 -7.74
CA TRP A 237 14.08 -11.64 -6.95
C TRP A 237 14.71 -13.04 -6.91
N VAL A 238 14.18 -13.87 -6.02
CA VAL A 238 14.56 -15.27 -5.88
C VAL A 238 13.47 -16.20 -6.41
N GLY A 239 13.71 -17.52 -6.40
CA GLY A 239 12.71 -18.51 -6.81
C GLY A 239 12.35 -18.38 -8.29
N GLU A 240 11.09 -18.47 -8.60
CA GLU A 240 10.56 -18.50 -9.97
C GLU A 240 10.86 -17.24 -10.79
N PHE A 241 11.10 -16.13 -10.13
CA PHE A 241 11.42 -14.85 -10.79
C PHE A 241 12.93 -14.58 -10.91
N ALA A 242 13.79 -15.49 -10.46
CA ALA A 242 15.25 -15.29 -10.44
C ALA A 242 15.88 -15.06 -11.83
N SER A 243 15.26 -15.58 -12.89
CA SER A 243 15.71 -15.38 -14.27
C SER A 243 15.40 -13.99 -14.82
N ALA A 244 14.40 -13.29 -14.26
CA ALA A 244 13.96 -11.99 -14.73
C ALA A 244 14.85 -10.87 -14.16
N PRO A 245 15.40 -9.97 -15.00
CA PRO A 245 16.14 -8.81 -14.52
C PRO A 245 15.18 -7.81 -13.86
N THR A 246 15.70 -6.97 -12.96
CA THR A 246 14.99 -5.78 -12.51
C THR A 246 15.18 -4.64 -13.51
N TRP A 247 14.28 -3.64 -13.48
CA TRP A 247 14.48 -2.42 -14.26
C TRP A 247 15.80 -1.74 -13.92
N LYS A 248 16.21 -1.77 -12.65
CA LYS A 248 17.47 -1.21 -12.19
C LYS A 248 18.69 -1.90 -12.80
N GLU A 249 18.69 -3.22 -12.94
CA GLU A 249 19.74 -3.98 -13.63
C GLU A 249 19.78 -3.68 -15.13
N LEU A 250 18.68 -3.20 -15.71
CA LEU A 250 18.61 -2.73 -17.09
C LEU A 250 18.99 -1.23 -17.23
N GLY A 251 19.48 -0.59 -16.14
CA GLY A 251 19.88 0.80 -16.13
C GLY A 251 18.74 1.81 -15.99
N LEU A 252 17.52 1.33 -15.62
CA LEU A 252 16.35 2.20 -15.41
C LEU A 252 16.12 2.37 -13.92
N ASP A 253 16.16 3.61 -13.44
CA ASP A 253 15.83 3.93 -12.05
C ASP A 253 14.30 3.92 -11.87
N SER A 254 13.74 2.72 -11.78
CA SER A 254 12.31 2.48 -11.63
C SER A 254 12.07 1.29 -10.73
N ALA A 255 11.84 1.57 -9.45
CA ALA A 255 11.36 0.60 -8.48
C ALA A 255 10.10 1.19 -7.84
N VAL A 256 8.92 0.80 -8.33
CA VAL A 256 7.64 1.26 -7.81
C VAL A 256 6.97 0.12 -7.06
N ASP A 257 6.79 0.34 -5.77
CA ASP A 257 6.21 -0.63 -4.84
C ASP A 257 4.68 -0.71 -5.01
N LEU A 258 4.14 -1.92 -4.94
CA LEU A 258 2.72 -2.16 -4.70
C LEU A 258 2.52 -2.39 -3.20
N TRP A 259 2.57 -1.34 -2.41
CA TRP A 259 2.46 -1.46 -0.98
C TRP A 259 1.01 -1.73 -0.52
N ARG A 260 0.90 -2.35 0.64
CA ARG A 260 -0.33 -2.46 1.42
C ARG A 260 -0.08 -1.91 2.82
N GLY A 261 -1.01 -1.09 3.27
CA GLY A 261 -0.90 -0.42 4.55
C GLY A 261 -2.24 -0.17 5.20
N LEU A 262 -2.23 0.58 6.27
CA LEU A 262 -3.38 1.00 7.05
C LEU A 262 -3.49 2.52 7.06
N ALA A 263 -4.70 3.00 6.85
CA ALA A 263 -5.13 4.37 7.06
C ALA A 263 -6.17 4.43 8.17
N GLY A 264 -6.07 5.40 9.05
CA GLY A 264 -7.13 5.78 9.98
C GLY A 264 -7.92 7.00 9.51
N PRO A 265 -9.03 7.34 10.16
CA PRO A 265 -9.79 8.55 9.85
C PRO A 265 -8.95 9.78 10.19
N LYS A 266 -9.31 10.92 9.58
CA LYS A 266 -8.67 12.21 9.88
C LYS A 266 -8.82 12.57 11.36
N GLY A 267 -7.77 13.14 11.95
CA GLY A 267 -7.86 13.70 13.30
C GLY A 267 -7.67 12.69 14.44
N MET A 268 -7.10 11.51 14.17
CA MET A 268 -6.69 10.61 15.24
C MET A 268 -5.70 11.33 16.17
N SER A 269 -5.86 11.11 17.48
CA SER A 269 -4.97 11.67 18.50
C SER A 269 -3.58 11.03 18.46
N ALA A 270 -2.58 11.74 18.98
CA ALA A 270 -1.22 11.19 19.11
C ALA A 270 -1.18 9.90 19.95
N ALA A 271 -2.04 9.78 20.97
CA ALA A 271 -2.13 8.56 21.78
C ALA A 271 -2.69 7.36 21.00
N GLN A 272 -3.69 7.59 20.13
CA GLN A 272 -4.23 6.55 19.24
C GLN A 272 -3.19 6.08 18.24
N ILE A 273 -2.47 7.01 17.62
CA ILE A 273 -1.40 6.69 16.66
C ILE A 273 -0.28 5.90 17.36
N ALA A 274 0.17 6.37 18.55
CA ALA A 274 1.21 5.71 19.33
C ALA A 274 0.83 4.27 19.72
N PHE A 275 -0.44 4.02 20.05
CA PHE A 275 -0.93 2.66 20.30
C PHE A 275 -0.71 1.76 19.07
N TRP A 276 -1.17 2.17 17.90
CA TRP A 276 -1.02 1.38 16.68
C TRP A 276 0.44 1.22 16.26
N ASP A 277 1.26 2.26 16.41
CA ASP A 277 2.71 2.18 16.18
C ASP A 277 3.42 1.20 17.15
N SER A 278 2.86 0.96 18.34
CA SER A 278 3.41 -0.01 19.30
C SER A 278 3.01 -1.47 18.99
N VAL A 279 1.84 -1.66 18.40
CA VAL A 279 1.22 -2.98 18.18
C VAL A 279 1.56 -3.57 16.83
N LEU A 280 1.51 -2.79 15.74
CA LEU A 280 1.69 -3.27 14.38
C LEU A 280 3.10 -3.84 14.08
N PRO A 281 4.21 -3.36 14.69
CA PRO A 281 5.51 -4.02 14.56
C PRO A 281 5.51 -5.48 15.04
N ARG A 282 4.62 -5.82 15.99
CA ARG A 282 4.48 -7.20 16.49
C ARG A 282 3.73 -8.07 15.49
N VAL A 283 2.76 -7.50 14.75
CA VAL A 283 2.07 -8.20 13.65
C VAL A 283 3.05 -8.60 12.55
N VAL A 284 3.86 -7.66 12.07
CA VAL A 284 4.78 -7.93 10.95
C VAL A 284 5.97 -8.83 11.34
N LYS A 285 6.21 -9.05 12.62
CA LYS A 285 7.19 -10.00 13.14
C LYS A 285 6.60 -11.39 13.39
N ASP A 286 5.29 -11.54 13.35
CA ASP A 286 4.60 -12.81 13.59
C ASP A 286 4.94 -13.85 12.50
N GLU A 287 5.00 -15.11 12.89
CA GLU A 287 5.37 -16.20 11.98
C GLU A 287 4.31 -16.43 10.91
N ASP A 288 3.01 -16.38 11.27
CA ASP A 288 1.92 -16.54 10.33
C ASP A 288 1.89 -15.40 9.30
N TRP A 289 2.23 -14.17 9.74
CA TRP A 289 2.40 -13.04 8.86
C TRP A 289 3.52 -13.28 7.84
N ARG A 290 4.70 -13.69 8.30
CA ARG A 290 5.86 -13.93 7.42
C ARG A 290 5.58 -15.03 6.41
N LYS A 291 5.00 -16.15 6.86
CA LYS A 291 4.62 -17.27 5.98
C LYS A 291 3.62 -16.85 4.91
N ASP A 292 2.61 -16.03 5.26
CA ASP A 292 1.65 -15.53 4.27
C ASP A 292 2.34 -14.65 3.23
N LEU A 293 3.24 -13.76 3.63
CA LEU A 293 3.99 -12.91 2.69
C LEU A 293 4.88 -13.75 1.76
N GLU A 294 5.61 -14.73 2.28
CA GLU A 294 6.44 -15.64 1.49
C GLU A 294 5.60 -16.39 0.45
N ASN A 295 4.47 -16.98 0.86
CA ASN A 295 3.56 -17.71 -0.02
C ASN A 295 2.98 -16.85 -1.14
N ASN A 296 2.89 -15.54 -0.91
CA ASN A 296 2.31 -14.57 -1.85
C ASN A 296 3.34 -13.65 -2.50
N LEU A 297 4.63 -13.96 -2.35
CA LEU A 297 5.74 -13.20 -2.93
C LEU A 297 5.65 -11.69 -2.61
N MET A 298 5.49 -11.40 -1.33
CA MET A 298 5.52 -10.04 -0.80
C MET A 298 6.74 -9.85 0.10
N ASP A 299 7.40 -8.73 -0.01
CA ASP A 299 8.45 -8.33 0.92
C ASP A 299 7.83 -7.81 2.23
N ASN A 300 8.37 -8.27 3.35
CA ASN A 300 7.98 -7.81 4.67
C ASN A 300 8.62 -6.44 4.97
N VAL A 301 8.02 -5.38 4.45
CA VAL A 301 8.47 -4.00 4.63
C VAL A 301 7.52 -3.29 5.57
N TYR A 302 8.00 -2.97 6.76
CA TYR A 302 7.24 -2.19 7.74
C TYR A 302 7.69 -0.73 7.73
N LYS A 303 6.70 0.17 7.69
CA LYS A 303 6.89 1.61 7.97
C LYS A 303 5.86 2.02 9.01
N ASN A 304 6.31 2.72 10.06
CA ASN A 304 5.42 3.28 11.08
C ASN A 304 4.62 4.48 10.54
N SER A 305 3.78 5.08 11.34
CA SER A 305 2.90 6.19 10.96
C SER A 305 3.65 7.37 10.33
N ALA A 306 4.76 7.79 10.94
CA ALA A 306 5.58 8.92 10.46
C ALA A 306 6.31 8.58 9.14
N GLU A 307 6.83 7.38 9.01
CA GLU A 307 7.47 6.90 7.78
C GLU A 307 6.44 6.73 6.65
N THR A 308 5.24 6.22 6.97
CA THR A 308 4.12 6.09 6.05
C THR A 308 3.67 7.45 5.53
N ALA A 309 3.59 8.48 6.39
CA ALA A 309 3.26 9.84 5.97
C ALA A 309 4.26 10.39 4.94
N ARG A 310 5.55 10.20 5.18
CA ARG A 310 6.62 10.62 4.25
C ARG A 310 6.53 9.86 2.93
N HIS A 311 6.29 8.56 3.00
CA HIS A 311 6.16 7.70 1.82
C HIS A 311 4.96 8.11 0.96
N TRP A 312 3.77 8.31 1.55
CA TRP A 312 2.58 8.74 0.80
C TRP A 312 2.78 10.06 0.10
N LYS A 313 3.45 11.02 0.78
CA LYS A 313 3.73 12.31 0.16
C LYS A 313 4.66 12.18 -1.05
N ALA A 314 5.76 11.47 -0.90
CA ALA A 314 6.74 11.28 -1.97
C ALA A 314 6.11 10.56 -3.17
N GLU A 315 5.43 9.44 -2.93
CA GLU A 315 4.77 8.66 -3.98
C GLU A 315 3.61 9.43 -4.64
N TYR A 316 2.86 10.24 -3.88
CA TYR A 316 1.82 11.07 -4.46
C TYR A 316 2.39 12.04 -5.51
N ASP A 317 3.52 12.67 -5.22
CA ASP A 317 4.16 13.61 -6.13
C ASP A 317 4.65 12.87 -7.41
N GLU A 318 5.23 11.68 -7.27
CA GLU A 318 5.66 10.84 -8.39
C GLU A 318 4.48 10.36 -9.25
N VAL A 319 3.47 9.77 -8.63
CA VAL A 319 2.25 9.25 -9.30
C VAL A 319 1.53 10.40 -10.01
N ARG A 320 1.43 11.56 -9.38
CA ARG A 320 0.83 12.74 -9.99
C ARG A 320 1.58 13.16 -11.25
N GLY A 321 2.90 13.18 -11.22
CA GLY A 321 3.74 13.49 -12.39
C GLY A 321 3.46 12.55 -13.56
N VAL A 322 3.45 11.23 -13.31
CA VAL A 322 3.15 10.21 -14.32
C VAL A 322 1.71 10.35 -14.86
N LEU A 323 0.73 10.58 -13.98
CA LEU A 323 -0.68 10.70 -14.39
C LEU A 323 -0.96 11.97 -15.18
N ILE A 324 -0.28 13.08 -14.88
CA ILE A 324 -0.31 14.31 -15.71
C ILE A 324 0.22 14.01 -17.10
N GLU A 325 1.38 13.37 -17.19
CA GLU A 325 2.00 13.03 -18.47
C GLU A 325 1.16 12.06 -19.30
N LEU A 326 0.49 11.10 -18.66
CA LEU A 326 -0.46 10.21 -19.30
C LEU A 326 -1.78 10.90 -19.71
N GLY A 327 -2.01 12.17 -19.33
CA GLY A 327 -3.26 12.87 -19.56
C GLY A 327 -4.43 12.38 -18.71
N LEU A 328 -4.16 11.73 -17.59
CA LEU A 328 -5.15 11.11 -16.69
C LEU A 328 -5.44 11.95 -15.44
N ALA A 329 -4.64 12.98 -15.15
CA ALA A 329 -4.89 13.91 -14.06
C ALA A 329 -6.04 14.86 -14.41
N LYS A 330 -6.89 15.18 -13.40
CA LYS A 330 -8.03 16.10 -13.49
C LYS A 330 -7.87 17.29 -12.55
#